data_55dfa2c17796f03b764679a7a8a91e47
#
_entry.id   55dfa2c17796f03b764679a7a8a91e47
#
_cell.length_a   1.000
_cell.length_b   1.000
_cell.length_c   1.000
_cell.angle_alpha   90.00
_cell.angle_beta   90.00
_cell.angle_gamma   90.00
#
_symmetry.space_group_name_H-M   'P 1'
#
loop_
_entity.id
_entity.type
_entity.pdbx_description
1 polymer ?
#
loop_
_entity_poly.entity_id
_entity_poly.type
_entity_poly.pdbx_seq_one_letter_code
_entity_poly.pdbx_strand_id
1 'polypeptide(L)'
;MATVGIEGDVLINSKPYRIDVTSYQRRDIVDFSPRASTATGASISYSELGLYQTLTQEDFRHGFGFYRYTDAAGYQRTEGEIDTRHPGLIMRSTKGVSSETDNAIKNGGVTFGSDFYTWGAAVRKYSSGSWSEDASGASNSLVVGSGHIFNLKDGARVQRKATGGSWENAGIDSNPPTDMKIATTHGGYMWFAEDGNSFVHYGEELDLSDLEGDGKSDTNVIVVGPGGLAIRNMISFSNALYVARADGLWVVNQDGEFTARQVLNFSAETHPDNFRSMVVFQGALYFPIRHRIYRWTGSTIVDVTPQRIDDTFPFIQYGEYDNFISRGAYMYCTARTDQADDLATESILAYDGMGWHRMLDPITSAASDNRITMLALDPANDYIWYHTDTSSDATSYIALRDKSEFPKESFTTSGSHFWFSSIHDMGFRKVEKSLRSITFETDNCDSNRTITVTYSLDGATFTSDDLSSDGVINSSPTQTLTLSDTKEFKNIQFRFAFNAQATSSPVLKSYSLKYMMRPDTAYGYVFDIIAASGSEYGGGVDDRTAAQIMTDLETVRASTAPVAFVNLLGESKKVYLASLTEAARSRADSNPELPDVEHRVRVSLVET
;
A
#
# COMPACT_ATOMS: atom_id res chain seq x y z
N MET A 1 -60.15 -14.08 11.27
CA MET A 1 -59.45 -13.63 10.07
C MET A 1 -60.25 -14.11 8.87
N ALA A 2 -60.89 -13.21 8.17
CA ALA A 2 -61.65 -13.56 6.97
C ALA A 2 -60.62 -13.88 5.88
N THR A 3 -60.67 -15.10 5.36
CA THR A 3 -59.94 -15.49 4.17
C THR A 3 -60.60 -14.77 3.00
N VAL A 4 -60.02 -13.69 2.55
CA VAL A 4 -60.45 -13.00 1.35
C VAL A 4 -59.98 -13.86 0.17
N GLY A 5 -60.81 -14.78 -0.26
CA GLY A 5 -60.60 -15.50 -1.52
C GLY A 5 -61.02 -14.58 -2.65
N ILE A 6 -60.08 -13.86 -3.22
CA ILE A 6 -60.39 -12.91 -4.28
C ILE A 6 -59.58 -13.28 -5.50
N GLU A 7 -60.18 -13.91 -6.46
CA GLU A 7 -59.61 -14.05 -7.79
C GLU A 7 -59.54 -12.67 -8.46
N GLY A 8 -58.36 -12.13 -8.60
CA GLY A 8 -58.08 -11.00 -9.46
C GLY A 8 -58.03 -9.61 -8.83
N ASP A 9 -58.08 -9.49 -7.50
CA ASP A 9 -58.07 -8.18 -6.85
C ASP A 9 -56.87 -8.00 -5.93
N VAL A 10 -56.40 -6.76 -5.83
CA VAL A 10 -55.33 -6.33 -4.92
C VAL A 10 -55.82 -5.21 -4.02
N LEU A 11 -55.21 -5.05 -2.85
CA LEU A 11 -55.42 -3.89 -1.98
C LEU A 11 -54.20 -2.97 -2.02
N ILE A 12 -54.42 -1.70 -2.29
CA ILE A 12 -53.41 -0.66 -2.17
C ILE A 12 -53.91 0.38 -1.19
N ASN A 13 -53.15 0.63 -0.12
CA ASN A 13 -53.54 1.51 0.99
C ASN A 13 -54.96 1.17 1.52
N SER A 14 -55.18 -0.13 1.73
CA SER A 14 -56.46 -0.71 2.21
C SER A 14 -57.69 -0.50 1.30
N LYS A 15 -57.51 0.01 0.10
CA LYS A 15 -58.55 0.14 -0.90
C LYS A 15 -58.46 -0.99 -1.93
N PRO A 16 -59.58 -1.63 -2.34
CA PRO A 16 -59.58 -2.67 -3.36
C PRO A 16 -59.44 -2.07 -4.76
N TYR A 17 -58.73 -2.81 -5.61
CA TYR A 17 -58.59 -2.48 -7.03
C TYR A 17 -58.73 -3.74 -7.86
N ARG A 18 -59.58 -3.64 -8.91
CA ARG A 18 -59.67 -4.66 -9.94
C ARG A 18 -58.47 -4.60 -10.85
N ILE A 19 -57.83 -5.73 -11.12
CA ILE A 19 -56.67 -5.80 -12.02
C ILE A 19 -56.94 -6.70 -13.23
N ASP A 20 -56.18 -6.46 -14.28
CA ASP A 20 -56.03 -7.43 -15.36
C ASP A 20 -55.00 -8.46 -14.92
N VAL A 21 -55.50 -9.64 -14.52
CA VAL A 21 -54.65 -10.74 -14.00
C VAL A 21 -53.58 -11.16 -14.99
N THR A 22 -53.83 -11.04 -16.28
CA THR A 22 -52.87 -11.40 -17.33
C THR A 22 -51.72 -10.43 -17.40
N SER A 23 -51.89 -9.22 -16.89
CA SER A 23 -50.84 -8.20 -16.81
C SER A 23 -49.99 -8.28 -15.56
N TYR A 24 -50.42 -9.05 -14.54
CA TYR A 24 -49.75 -9.12 -13.26
C TYR A 24 -48.39 -9.80 -13.37
N GLN A 25 -47.35 -9.07 -13.01
CA GLN A 25 -45.97 -9.55 -12.97
C GLN A 25 -45.35 -9.23 -11.62
N ARG A 26 -44.79 -10.24 -10.98
CA ARG A 26 -43.87 -10.08 -9.86
C ARG A 26 -42.44 -10.17 -10.42
N ARG A 27 -41.61 -9.20 -10.12
CA ARG A 27 -40.22 -9.16 -10.54
C ARG A 27 -39.34 -9.07 -9.32
N ASP A 28 -38.24 -9.80 -9.31
CA ASP A 28 -37.23 -9.63 -8.31
C ASP A 28 -36.45 -8.35 -8.64
N ILE A 29 -36.42 -7.41 -7.69
CA ILE A 29 -35.61 -6.21 -7.76
C ILE A 29 -34.43 -6.44 -6.82
N VAL A 30 -33.23 -6.48 -7.38
CA VAL A 30 -32.01 -6.69 -6.62
C VAL A 30 -31.23 -5.39 -6.60
N ASP A 31 -30.96 -4.87 -5.42
CA ASP A 31 -30.12 -3.66 -5.27
C ASP A 31 -28.65 -4.06 -5.28
N PHE A 32 -28.00 -3.80 -6.41
CA PHE A 32 -26.55 -3.84 -6.53
C PHE A 32 -26.03 -2.41 -6.55
N SER A 33 -25.47 -1.96 -5.46
CA SER A 33 -24.70 -0.72 -5.44
C SER A 33 -23.21 -1.05 -5.60
N PRO A 34 -22.68 -1.04 -6.83
CA PRO A 34 -21.26 -1.23 -7.04
C PRO A 34 -20.49 -0.08 -6.42
N ARG A 35 -19.27 -0.35 -6.02
CA ARG A 35 -18.38 0.65 -5.48
C ARG A 35 -18.07 1.71 -6.52
N ALA A 36 -18.27 2.98 -6.20
CA ALA A 36 -18.23 4.09 -7.16
C ALA A 36 -16.84 4.43 -7.73
N SER A 37 -15.73 3.85 -7.24
CA SER A 37 -14.42 4.42 -7.55
C SER A 37 -13.46 3.58 -8.36
N THR A 38 -13.63 2.27 -8.52
CA THR A 38 -12.57 1.45 -9.15
C THR A 38 -13.03 0.19 -9.88
N ALA A 39 -14.27 -0.19 -9.78
CA ALA A 39 -14.77 -1.37 -10.49
C ALA A 39 -15.06 -1.04 -11.95
N THR A 40 -14.03 -0.92 -12.76
CA THR A 40 -14.19 -1.05 -14.20
C THR A 40 -14.69 -2.46 -14.47
N GLY A 41 -16.00 -2.60 -14.67
CA GLY A 41 -16.59 -3.79 -15.25
C GLY A 41 -17.23 -4.82 -14.33
N ALA A 42 -17.40 -4.56 -13.05
CA ALA A 42 -18.20 -5.45 -12.20
C ALA A 42 -19.71 -5.23 -12.43
N SER A 43 -20.23 -5.70 -13.54
CA SER A 43 -21.66 -5.90 -13.74
C SER A 43 -21.97 -7.39 -13.56
N ILE A 44 -22.68 -7.74 -12.50
CA ILE A 44 -23.20 -9.08 -12.34
C ILE A 44 -24.55 -9.14 -13.02
N SER A 45 -24.72 -10.08 -13.96
CA SER A 45 -26.02 -10.32 -14.59
C SER A 45 -26.92 -11.11 -13.62
N TYR A 46 -28.23 -10.95 -13.74
CA TYR A 46 -29.21 -11.74 -12.97
C TYR A 46 -29.02 -13.26 -13.12
N SER A 47 -28.48 -13.71 -14.23
CA SER A 47 -28.20 -15.12 -14.49
C SER A 47 -27.04 -15.67 -13.65
N GLU A 48 -26.20 -14.80 -13.05
CA GLU A 48 -25.04 -15.18 -12.22
C GLU A 48 -25.39 -15.21 -10.73
N LEU A 49 -26.56 -14.68 -10.34
CA LEU A 49 -27.07 -14.79 -8.98
C LEU A 49 -27.35 -16.25 -8.66
N GLY A 50 -26.78 -16.75 -7.58
CA GLY A 50 -26.88 -18.16 -7.18
C GLY A 50 -25.76 -19.04 -7.75
N LEU A 51 -24.88 -18.50 -8.60
CA LEU A 51 -23.66 -19.18 -9.01
C LEU A 51 -22.50 -18.82 -8.07
N TYR A 52 -21.62 -19.78 -7.87
CA TYR A 52 -20.36 -19.51 -7.17
C TYR A 52 -19.44 -18.67 -8.04
N GLN A 53 -18.87 -17.64 -7.41
CA GLN A 53 -17.86 -16.78 -7.97
C GLN A 53 -16.51 -17.07 -7.33
N THR A 54 -15.43 -16.66 -8.00
CA THR A 54 -14.09 -16.84 -7.50
C THR A 54 -13.35 -15.50 -7.55
N LEU A 55 -12.76 -15.11 -6.43
CA LEU A 55 -11.78 -14.04 -6.35
C LEU A 55 -10.40 -14.67 -6.14
N THR A 56 -9.45 -14.37 -7.00
CA THR A 56 -8.07 -14.86 -6.87
C THR A 56 -7.13 -13.70 -6.58
N GLN A 57 -6.25 -13.90 -5.60
CA GLN A 57 -5.15 -13.01 -5.25
C GLN A 57 -3.84 -13.71 -5.59
N GLU A 58 -3.13 -13.23 -6.61
CA GLU A 58 -1.86 -13.76 -7.08
C GLU A 58 -0.78 -12.68 -7.25
N ASP A 59 -1.16 -11.42 -7.10
CA ASP A 59 -0.27 -10.28 -7.22
C ASP A 59 -0.19 -9.53 -5.89
N PHE A 60 1.03 -9.39 -5.36
CA PHE A 60 1.31 -8.77 -4.07
C PHE A 60 2.25 -7.55 -4.20
N ARG A 61 2.48 -7.07 -5.42
CA ARG A 61 3.47 -6.03 -5.73
C ARG A 61 3.13 -4.64 -5.23
N HIS A 62 1.86 -4.35 -4.92
CA HIS A 62 1.53 -3.06 -4.32
C HIS A 62 2.07 -2.89 -2.89
N GLY A 63 2.54 -4.00 -2.32
CA GLY A 63 3.28 -4.00 -1.08
C GLY A 63 2.50 -3.51 0.13
N PHE A 64 3.21 -2.81 1.00
CA PHE A 64 2.68 -2.31 2.26
C PHE A 64 1.70 -1.17 2.04
N GLY A 65 0.51 -1.31 2.59
CA GLY A 65 -0.56 -0.33 2.51
C GLY A 65 -1.91 -0.96 2.78
N PHE A 66 -2.90 -0.14 3.08
CA PHE A 66 -4.24 -0.60 3.37
C PHE A 66 -5.23 0.23 2.57
N TYR A 67 -5.78 -0.36 1.53
CA TYR A 67 -7.02 0.15 0.98
C TYR A 67 -8.17 -0.66 1.55
N ARG A 68 -8.97 -0.03 2.41
CA ARG A 68 -10.29 -0.54 2.71
C ARG A 68 -11.06 -0.65 1.41
N TYR A 69 -11.59 -1.85 1.14
CA TYR A 69 -12.52 -2.10 0.06
C TYR A 69 -11.97 -2.04 -1.35
N THR A 70 -10.71 -2.31 -1.58
CA THR A 70 -10.26 -2.60 -2.93
C THR A 70 -10.11 -4.09 -3.10
N ASP A 71 -10.74 -4.62 -4.15
CA ASP A 71 -10.37 -5.92 -4.70
C ASP A 71 -9.07 -5.81 -5.52
N ALA A 72 -8.52 -4.59 -5.61
CA ALA A 72 -7.24 -4.36 -6.22
C ALA A 72 -6.18 -5.10 -5.40
N ALA A 73 -5.68 -6.11 -6.02
CA ALA A 73 -4.59 -6.91 -5.58
C ALA A 73 -3.46 -6.03 -5.04
N GLY A 74 -2.94 -6.39 -3.91
CA GLY A 74 -1.63 -6.00 -3.64
C GLY A 74 -1.38 -5.16 -2.43
N TYR A 75 -2.34 -4.46 -1.88
CA TYR A 75 -2.13 -3.79 -0.59
C TYR A 75 -2.26 -4.80 0.55
N GLN A 76 -1.27 -4.79 1.42
CA GLN A 76 -1.12 -5.79 2.46
C GLN A 76 -0.41 -5.20 3.67
N ARG A 77 -0.51 -5.89 4.79
CA ARG A 77 0.23 -5.57 6.00
C ARG A 77 1.02 -6.79 6.43
N THR A 78 2.22 -6.57 6.91
CA THR A 78 3.05 -7.59 7.52
C THR A 78 3.35 -7.25 8.97
N GLU A 79 3.42 -8.27 9.81
CA GLU A 79 3.97 -8.19 11.16
C GLU A 79 5.06 -9.26 11.26
N GLY A 80 6.22 -8.87 11.83
CA GLY A 80 7.39 -9.74 11.83
C GLY A 80 8.10 -9.81 10.48
N GLU A 81 8.87 -10.86 10.29
CA GLU A 81 9.81 -10.99 9.17
C GLU A 81 9.15 -11.71 7.98
N ILE A 82 8.43 -10.99 7.13
CA ILE A 82 7.79 -11.53 5.92
C ILE A 82 8.25 -10.78 4.69
N ASP A 83 8.79 -11.50 3.71
CA ASP A 83 9.25 -10.95 2.45
C ASP A 83 8.15 -11.00 1.38
N THR A 84 7.74 -9.83 0.91
CA THR A 84 6.68 -9.66 -0.10
C THR A 84 7.18 -9.06 -1.40
N ARG A 85 8.51 -9.00 -1.61
CA ARG A 85 9.12 -8.36 -2.78
C ARG A 85 8.94 -9.13 -4.08
N HIS A 86 8.68 -10.43 -4.02
CA HIS A 86 8.59 -11.26 -5.20
C HIS A 86 7.18 -11.23 -5.79
N PRO A 87 7.02 -10.93 -7.09
CA PRO A 87 5.73 -11.01 -7.75
C PRO A 87 5.12 -12.41 -7.63
N GLY A 88 3.86 -12.50 -7.23
CA GLY A 88 3.14 -13.75 -7.08
C GLY A 88 3.62 -14.66 -5.95
N LEU A 89 4.52 -14.19 -5.10
CA LEU A 89 5.00 -14.92 -3.93
C LEU A 89 4.84 -14.04 -2.70
N ILE A 90 4.08 -14.50 -1.75
CA ILE A 90 4.18 -14.00 -0.39
C ILE A 90 4.89 -15.06 0.39
N MET A 91 6.01 -14.72 0.98
CA MET A 91 6.45 -15.27 2.11
C MET A 91 7.53 -16.08 2.23
N ARG A 92 8.54 -15.58 2.69
CA ARG A 92 9.48 -16.22 3.56
C ARG A 92 9.84 -15.21 4.63
N SER A 93 9.96 -15.69 5.82
CA SER A 93 10.63 -14.95 6.84
C SER A 93 12.13 -14.97 6.51
N THR A 94 12.72 -13.83 6.22
CA THR A 94 14.16 -13.70 6.02
C THR A 94 14.75 -12.95 7.21
N LYS A 95 15.80 -13.49 7.77
CA LYS A 95 16.54 -12.83 8.84
C LYS A 95 17.92 -12.44 8.35
N GLY A 96 18.32 -11.20 8.65
CA GLY A 96 19.71 -10.79 8.57
C GLY A 96 20.56 -11.58 9.57
N VAL A 97 21.65 -12.14 9.13
CA VAL A 97 22.45 -13.05 9.94
C VAL A 97 23.92 -12.67 9.87
N SER A 98 24.49 -12.57 10.93
CA SER A 98 25.81 -12.32 11.43
C SER A 98 26.08 -10.88 11.83
N SER A 99 26.27 -10.77 13.12
CA SER A 99 26.72 -9.53 13.75
C SER A 99 28.24 -9.51 13.81
N GLU A 100 28.79 -8.37 13.48
CA GLU A 100 30.17 -8.06 13.93
C GLU A 100 30.10 -7.63 15.38
N THR A 101 31.08 -8.08 16.17
CA THR A 101 31.19 -7.76 17.60
C THR A 101 31.89 -6.43 17.87
N ASP A 102 32.12 -5.62 16.86
CA ASP A 102 32.73 -4.30 17.03
C ASP A 102 31.66 -3.25 17.35
N ASN A 103 31.67 -2.77 18.56
CA ASN A 103 30.72 -1.81 19.14
C ASN A 103 30.97 -0.36 18.66
N ALA A 104 31.70 -0.13 17.59
CA ALA A 104 31.93 1.22 17.06
C ALA A 104 30.75 1.65 16.16
N ILE A 105 30.16 2.82 16.43
CA ILE A 105 29.10 3.42 15.61
C ILE A 105 29.58 3.55 14.16
N LYS A 106 28.76 3.09 13.23
CA LYS A 106 28.96 3.18 11.79
C LYS A 106 27.88 4.04 11.15
N ASN A 107 28.31 5.05 10.40
CA ASN A 107 27.42 6.05 9.81
C ASN A 107 27.16 5.80 8.32
N GLY A 108 27.87 4.86 7.71
CA GLY A 108 27.65 4.50 6.31
C GLY A 108 28.68 3.49 5.83
N GLY A 109 28.54 3.05 4.59
CA GLY A 109 29.43 2.08 3.98
C GLY A 109 29.49 2.19 2.45
N VAL A 110 30.64 1.76 1.90
CA VAL A 110 30.89 1.75 0.46
C VAL A 110 31.77 0.56 0.07
N THR A 111 31.55 0.00 -1.10
CA THR A 111 32.41 -1.05 -1.66
C THR A 111 33.52 -0.43 -2.49
N PHE A 112 34.76 -0.87 -2.27
CA PHE A 112 35.90 -0.51 -3.07
C PHE A 112 36.75 -1.74 -3.41
N GLY A 113 36.89 -2.03 -4.68
CA GLY A 113 37.43 -3.30 -5.15
C GLY A 113 36.54 -4.48 -4.77
N SER A 114 37.12 -5.46 -4.08
CA SER A 114 36.40 -6.63 -3.53
C SER A 114 36.01 -6.48 -2.06
N ASP A 115 36.39 -5.38 -1.44
CA ASP A 115 36.24 -5.16 -0.02
C ASP A 115 35.09 -4.16 0.26
N PHE A 116 34.38 -4.37 1.36
CA PHE A 116 33.39 -3.44 1.85
C PHE A 116 33.98 -2.62 3.02
N TYR A 117 33.77 -1.30 2.95
CA TYR A 117 34.27 -0.36 3.93
C TYR A 117 33.13 0.37 4.62
N THR A 118 33.27 0.61 5.92
CA THR A 118 32.37 1.45 6.71
C THR A 118 33.14 2.60 7.36
N TRP A 119 32.43 3.68 7.67
CA TRP A 119 32.95 4.84 8.36
C TRP A 119 32.14 5.19 9.59
N GLY A 120 32.72 5.91 10.50
CA GLY A 120 32.19 6.32 11.80
C GLY A 120 33.31 6.62 12.76
N ALA A 121 33.40 5.96 13.90
CA ALA A 121 34.49 6.14 14.87
C ALA A 121 35.89 5.73 14.30
N ALA A 122 35.91 4.84 13.32
CA ALA A 122 37.07 4.44 12.54
C ALA A 122 36.63 3.97 11.15
N VAL A 123 37.55 3.83 10.21
CA VAL A 123 37.32 3.12 8.96
C VAL A 123 37.51 1.63 9.19
N ARG A 124 36.46 0.86 9.00
CA ARG A 124 36.49 -0.60 9.09
C ARG A 124 36.36 -1.22 7.71
N LYS A 125 37.03 -2.35 7.54
CA LYS A 125 37.00 -3.12 6.29
C LYS A 125 36.50 -4.52 6.55
N TYR A 126 35.49 -4.95 5.75
CA TYR A 126 35.06 -6.33 5.65
C TYR A 126 35.70 -6.98 4.42
N SER A 127 36.45 -8.02 4.63
CA SER A 127 37.14 -8.76 3.58
C SER A 127 37.26 -10.23 3.96
N SER A 128 36.99 -11.12 2.99
CA SER A 128 37.08 -12.57 3.18
C SER A 128 36.34 -13.11 4.42
N GLY A 129 35.18 -12.54 4.73
CA GLY A 129 34.34 -12.99 5.83
C GLY A 129 34.69 -12.44 7.21
N SER A 130 35.61 -11.49 7.30
CA SER A 130 36.02 -10.90 8.57
C SER A 130 36.18 -9.39 8.51
N TRP A 131 35.97 -8.75 9.66
CA TRP A 131 36.15 -7.32 9.85
C TRP A 131 37.52 -7.00 10.42
N SER A 132 38.10 -5.88 9.99
CA SER A 132 39.35 -5.33 10.51
C SER A 132 39.33 -3.81 10.48
N GLU A 133 40.09 -3.16 11.38
CA GLU A 133 40.35 -1.73 11.28
C GLU A 133 41.30 -1.47 10.12
N ASP A 134 40.94 -0.52 9.25
CA ASP A 134 41.76 -0.15 8.10
C ASP A 134 42.34 1.26 8.24
N ALA A 135 41.66 2.18 8.91
CA ALA A 135 42.18 3.47 9.34
C ALA A 135 41.61 3.88 10.69
N SER A 136 42.49 4.37 11.57
CA SER A 136 42.08 4.85 12.89
C SER A 136 41.57 6.29 12.87
N GLY A 137 40.73 6.61 13.87
CA GLY A 137 40.12 7.93 14.08
C GLY A 137 38.85 8.15 13.29
N ALA A 138 38.07 9.10 13.77
CA ALA A 138 36.74 9.38 13.21
C ALA A 138 36.77 9.75 11.73
N SER A 139 35.82 9.21 10.99
CA SER A 139 35.60 9.45 9.58
C SER A 139 34.18 9.96 9.36
N ASN A 140 34.02 11.06 8.64
CA ASN A 140 32.75 11.66 8.34
C ASN A 140 32.06 11.01 7.12
N SER A 141 32.86 10.59 6.13
CA SER A 141 32.37 9.97 4.92
C SER A 141 33.46 9.23 4.16
N LEU A 142 33.06 8.22 3.38
CA LEU A 142 33.90 7.57 2.38
C LEU A 142 33.29 7.74 1.00
N VAL A 143 34.10 8.05 0.01
CA VAL A 143 33.68 8.20 -1.37
C VAL A 143 34.66 7.46 -2.29
N VAL A 144 34.12 6.84 -3.36
CA VAL A 144 34.93 6.14 -4.36
C VAL A 144 34.95 6.93 -5.66
N GLY A 145 36.12 7.17 -6.22
CA GLY A 145 36.30 7.83 -7.52
C GLY A 145 37.70 7.55 -8.08
N SER A 146 37.79 7.55 -9.41
CA SER A 146 39.05 7.40 -10.18
C SER A 146 40.04 6.34 -9.68
N GLY A 147 39.53 5.18 -9.26
CA GLY A 147 40.33 4.07 -8.79
C GLY A 147 40.86 4.21 -7.35
N HIS A 148 40.32 5.16 -6.60
CA HIS A 148 40.66 5.39 -5.20
C HIS A 148 39.41 5.41 -4.33
N ILE A 149 39.59 5.12 -3.05
CA ILE A 149 38.63 5.45 -2.00
C ILE A 149 39.19 6.64 -1.20
N PHE A 150 38.34 7.62 -0.96
CA PHE A 150 38.65 8.85 -0.22
C PHE A 150 38.00 8.82 1.15
N ASN A 151 38.74 9.20 2.17
CA ASN A 151 38.31 9.27 3.57
C ASN A 151 38.31 10.75 4.04
N LEU A 152 37.12 11.24 4.33
CA LEU A 152 36.92 12.57 4.92
C LEU A 152 37.00 12.43 6.44
N LYS A 153 38.11 12.82 7.00
CA LYS A 153 38.35 12.76 8.45
C LYS A 153 37.87 14.03 9.13
N ASP A 154 37.32 13.84 10.32
CA ASP A 154 36.94 14.95 11.18
C ASP A 154 38.22 15.74 11.63
N GLY A 155 38.21 17.06 11.43
CA GLY A 155 39.32 17.93 11.80
C GLY A 155 40.64 17.64 11.13
N ALA A 156 40.69 16.86 10.04
CA ALA A 156 41.92 16.44 9.40
C ALA A 156 41.84 16.47 7.87
N ARG A 157 42.98 16.27 7.21
CA ARG A 157 43.07 16.22 5.75
C ARG A 157 42.32 15.04 5.19
N VAL A 158 41.72 15.22 4.00
CA VAL A 158 41.20 14.12 3.19
C VAL A 158 42.36 13.13 2.90
N GLN A 159 42.06 11.86 3.11
CA GLN A 159 43.00 10.78 2.78
C GLN A 159 42.47 10.01 1.57
N ARG A 160 43.38 9.43 0.79
CA ARG A 160 43.03 8.53 -0.30
C ARG A 160 43.77 7.20 -0.17
N LYS A 161 43.24 6.18 -0.81
CA LYS A 161 43.84 4.86 -0.86
C LYS A 161 43.54 4.21 -2.21
N ALA A 162 44.56 3.76 -2.93
CA ALA A 162 44.38 2.92 -4.12
C ALA A 162 44.06 1.48 -3.73
N THR A 163 43.49 0.69 -4.67
CA THR A 163 43.25 -0.74 -4.45
C THR A 163 44.53 -1.46 -4.02
N GLY A 164 44.49 -2.12 -2.87
CA GLY A 164 45.66 -2.82 -2.32
C GLY A 164 46.76 -1.91 -1.72
N GLY A 165 46.58 -0.59 -1.76
CA GLY A 165 47.50 0.39 -1.21
C GLY A 165 47.27 0.70 0.27
N SER A 166 48.04 1.66 0.79
CA SER A 166 47.84 2.23 2.13
C SER A 166 47.19 3.61 2.04
N TRP A 167 46.61 4.07 3.15
CA TRP A 167 46.10 5.42 3.25
C TRP A 167 47.20 6.46 3.17
N GLU A 168 47.05 7.44 2.33
CA GLU A 168 47.91 8.59 2.16
C GLU A 168 47.11 9.90 2.14
N ASN A 169 47.74 11.01 2.47
CA ASN A 169 47.07 12.30 2.31
C ASN A 169 46.86 12.59 0.82
N ALA A 170 45.66 13.03 0.46
CA ALA A 170 45.27 13.31 -0.90
C ALA A 170 45.83 14.66 -1.36
N GLY A 171 47.13 14.84 -1.48
CA GLY A 171 47.78 15.98 -2.13
C GLY A 171 47.40 17.41 -1.68
N ILE A 172 46.59 17.55 -0.68
CA ILE A 172 46.07 18.84 -0.20
C ILE A 172 47.14 19.55 0.59
N ASP A 173 47.29 20.83 0.31
CA ASP A 173 48.29 21.69 0.89
C ASP A 173 48.15 21.87 2.43
N SER A 174 49.02 22.68 3.04
CA SER A 174 49.25 22.75 4.48
C SER A 174 48.05 23.17 5.35
N ASN A 175 46.97 23.67 4.74
CA ASN A 175 45.79 24.15 5.45
C ASN A 175 44.49 23.74 4.75
N PRO A 176 44.15 22.43 4.69
CA PRO A 176 42.94 21.95 4.02
C PRO A 176 41.71 22.43 4.76
N PRO A 177 40.58 22.56 4.06
CA PRO A 177 39.32 22.67 4.74
C PRO A 177 39.17 21.47 5.69
N THR A 178 39.04 21.74 6.95
CA THR A 178 38.69 20.77 7.99
C THR A 178 37.17 20.65 8.00
N ASP A 179 36.58 19.64 8.56
CA ASP A 179 35.14 19.49 8.70
C ASP A 179 34.34 19.17 7.41
N MET A 180 35.03 18.64 6.39
CA MET A 180 34.32 18.07 5.23
C MET A 180 33.47 16.87 5.67
N LYS A 181 32.18 16.92 5.41
CA LYS A 181 31.25 15.87 5.80
C LYS A 181 30.61 15.14 4.64
N ILE A 182 30.45 15.81 3.52
CA ILE A 182 29.75 15.26 2.37
C ILE A 182 30.68 15.34 1.17
N ALA A 183 30.78 14.27 0.42
CA ALA A 183 31.52 14.27 -0.83
C ALA A 183 30.82 13.43 -1.91
N THR A 184 31.07 13.79 -3.17
CA THR A 184 30.62 13.02 -4.33
C THR A 184 31.57 13.26 -5.50
N THR A 185 31.51 12.39 -6.50
CA THR A 185 32.25 12.57 -7.76
C THR A 185 31.31 12.95 -8.88
N HIS A 186 31.67 13.93 -9.67
CA HIS A 186 30.91 14.33 -10.85
C HIS A 186 31.78 15.08 -11.84
N GLY A 187 31.70 14.71 -13.14
CA GLY A 187 32.36 15.44 -14.24
C GLY A 187 33.88 15.44 -14.17
N GLY A 188 34.52 14.45 -13.54
CA GLY A 188 35.95 14.37 -13.35
C GLY A 188 36.49 15.15 -12.14
N TYR A 189 35.55 15.70 -11.34
CA TYR A 189 35.87 16.43 -10.12
C TYR A 189 35.36 15.69 -8.88
N MET A 190 36.14 15.83 -7.79
CA MET A 190 35.66 15.58 -6.45
C MET A 190 34.99 16.84 -5.91
N TRP A 191 33.82 16.67 -5.32
CA TRP A 191 33.03 17.75 -4.74
C TRP A 191 32.85 17.50 -3.26
N PHE A 192 33.10 18.51 -2.44
CA PHE A 192 33.10 18.44 -0.99
C PHE A 192 32.23 19.55 -0.39
N ALA A 193 31.49 19.21 0.64
CA ALA A 193 30.77 20.21 1.43
C ALA A 193 31.20 20.17 2.88
N GLU A 194 31.39 21.35 3.45
CA GLU A 194 31.67 21.54 4.87
C GLU A 194 30.39 21.41 5.70
N ASP A 195 30.57 21.06 6.96
CA ASP A 195 29.46 21.05 7.92
C ASP A 195 29.00 22.48 8.24
N GLY A 196 27.70 22.65 8.32
CA GLY A 196 27.09 23.87 8.85
C GLY A 196 27.04 25.08 7.92
N ASN A 197 27.62 25.03 6.71
CA ASN A 197 27.61 26.15 5.78
C ASN A 197 27.08 25.82 4.37
N SER A 198 27.09 26.79 3.46
CA SER A 198 26.58 26.69 2.09
C SER A 198 27.70 26.63 1.03
N PHE A 199 28.91 26.31 1.44
CA PHE A 199 30.05 26.23 0.53
C PHE A 199 30.23 24.82 0.01
N VAL A 200 30.53 24.71 -1.29
CA VAL A 200 30.95 23.48 -1.95
C VAL A 200 32.32 23.73 -2.58
N HIS A 201 33.28 22.93 -2.17
CA HIS A 201 34.64 22.92 -2.71
C HIS A 201 34.75 21.86 -3.79
N TYR A 202 35.62 22.07 -4.77
CA TYR A 202 35.88 21.09 -5.81
C TYR A 202 37.36 21.05 -6.22
N GLY A 203 37.80 19.89 -6.69
CA GLY A 203 39.12 19.67 -7.25
C GLY A 203 39.13 18.47 -8.19
N GLU A 204 40.12 18.34 -9.03
CA GLU A 204 40.28 17.19 -9.91
C GLU A 204 40.40 15.89 -9.12
N GLU A 205 39.70 14.80 -9.52
CA GLU A 205 39.67 13.55 -8.75
C GLU A 205 41.05 12.93 -8.50
N LEU A 206 42.00 13.15 -9.40
CA LEU A 206 43.36 12.61 -9.29
C LEU A 206 44.37 13.59 -8.69
N ASP A 207 44.07 14.88 -8.77
CA ASP A 207 44.91 15.95 -8.21
C ASP A 207 44.05 16.89 -7.35
N LEU A 208 44.06 16.62 -6.05
CA LEU A 208 43.37 17.44 -5.08
C LEU A 208 44.29 18.56 -4.53
N SER A 209 45.45 18.83 -5.17
CA SER A 209 46.35 19.93 -4.77
C SER A 209 45.68 21.30 -4.93
N ASP A 210 44.65 21.38 -5.77
CA ASP A 210 43.84 22.60 -5.97
C ASP A 210 42.78 22.82 -4.89
N LEU A 211 42.55 21.87 -3.99
CA LEU A 211 41.72 22.07 -2.80
C LEU A 211 42.52 22.83 -1.73
N GLU A 212 42.56 24.11 -1.85
CA GLU A 212 43.47 24.90 -1.04
C GLU A 212 42.88 25.49 0.22
N GLY A 213 43.67 25.38 1.29
CA GLY A 213 43.60 26.26 2.45
C GLY A 213 44.64 27.37 2.48
N ASP A 214 45.31 27.70 1.37
CA ASP A 214 46.43 28.68 1.36
C ASP A 214 46.03 30.07 0.87
N GLY A 215 44.76 30.36 0.73
CA GLY A 215 44.22 31.62 0.26
C GLY A 215 43.86 31.67 -1.22
N LYS A 216 44.01 30.55 -1.94
CA LYS A 216 43.41 30.36 -3.28
C LYS A 216 42.07 29.61 -3.26
N SER A 217 41.63 29.18 -2.09
CA SER A 217 40.36 28.53 -1.84
C SER A 217 39.17 29.28 -2.43
N ASP A 218 39.30 30.58 -2.65
CA ASP A 218 38.27 31.44 -3.26
C ASP A 218 38.01 31.13 -4.75
N THR A 219 38.88 30.35 -5.40
CA THR A 219 38.74 30.02 -6.83
C THR A 219 38.03 28.68 -7.07
N ASN A 220 38.11 27.75 -6.12
CA ASN A 220 37.55 26.40 -6.23
C ASN A 220 36.39 26.20 -5.25
N VAL A 221 35.63 27.24 -4.99
CA VAL A 221 34.50 27.25 -4.09
C VAL A 221 33.26 27.85 -4.78
N ILE A 222 32.15 27.22 -4.64
CA ILE A 222 30.85 27.79 -5.02
C ILE A 222 29.96 27.98 -3.79
N VAL A 223 29.20 29.07 -3.80
CA VAL A 223 28.18 29.33 -2.79
C VAL A 223 26.84 28.82 -3.30
N VAL A 224 26.23 27.92 -2.57
CA VAL A 224 24.93 27.32 -2.97
C VAL A 224 23.81 27.99 -2.20
N GLY A 225 23.06 28.84 -2.92
CA GLY A 225 21.90 29.55 -2.38
C GLY A 225 22.25 30.65 -1.38
N PRO A 226 21.26 31.32 -0.80
CA PRO A 226 21.48 32.36 0.22
C PRO A 226 22.10 31.76 1.49
N GLY A 227 23.02 32.50 2.11
CA GLY A 227 23.77 32.04 3.28
C GLY A 227 22.89 31.57 4.45
N GLY A 228 23.48 30.76 5.33
CA GLY A 228 22.90 30.37 6.63
C GLY A 228 22.26 28.98 6.72
N LEU A 229 22.08 28.26 5.60
CA LEU A 229 21.60 26.86 5.65
C LEU A 229 22.69 25.92 5.14
N ALA A 230 22.94 24.87 5.92
CA ALA A 230 23.93 23.86 5.61
C ALA A 230 23.53 23.00 4.40
N ILE A 231 24.51 22.58 3.64
CA ILE A 231 24.37 21.52 2.64
C ILE A 231 24.06 20.20 3.37
N ARG A 232 23.10 19.47 2.85
CA ARG A 232 22.62 18.20 3.43
C ARG A 232 23.09 16.99 2.64
N ASN A 233 23.19 17.13 1.32
CA ASN A 233 23.62 16.04 0.45
C ASN A 233 24.07 16.57 -0.90
N MET A 234 24.82 15.75 -1.63
CA MET A 234 25.20 15.99 -3.02
C MET A 234 25.12 14.70 -3.80
N ILE A 235 24.61 14.75 -5.03
CA ILE A 235 24.46 13.58 -5.88
C ILE A 235 24.62 13.93 -7.36
N SER A 236 25.26 13.03 -8.10
CA SER A 236 25.31 13.09 -9.55
C SER A 236 24.06 12.42 -10.13
N PHE A 237 23.27 13.15 -10.90
CA PHE A 237 22.06 12.65 -11.53
C PHE A 237 21.85 13.28 -12.90
N SER A 238 21.53 12.46 -13.92
CA SER A 238 21.26 12.92 -15.29
C SER A 238 22.33 13.86 -15.84
N ASN A 239 23.59 13.49 -15.65
CA ASN A 239 24.77 14.25 -16.09
C ASN A 239 24.87 15.68 -15.50
N ALA A 240 24.35 15.90 -14.32
CA ALA A 240 24.48 17.13 -13.55
C ALA A 240 24.75 16.82 -12.08
N LEU A 241 25.45 17.74 -11.39
CA LEU A 241 25.62 17.69 -9.96
C LEU A 241 24.46 18.42 -9.29
N TYR A 242 23.78 17.74 -8.39
CA TYR A 242 22.75 18.32 -7.54
C TYR A 242 23.24 18.45 -6.13
N VAL A 243 23.02 19.63 -5.55
CA VAL A 243 23.35 19.98 -4.18
C VAL A 243 22.09 20.29 -3.42
N ALA A 244 21.86 19.58 -2.33
CA ALA A 244 20.67 19.69 -1.52
C ALA A 244 20.94 20.46 -0.23
N ARG A 245 20.00 21.34 0.13
CA ARG A 245 19.92 22.04 1.40
C ARG A 245 18.56 21.80 2.04
N ALA A 246 18.42 22.13 3.30
CA ALA A 246 17.16 21.94 4.03
C ALA A 246 15.95 22.66 3.39
N ASP A 247 16.17 23.68 2.57
CA ASP A 247 15.15 24.51 1.91
C ASP A 247 14.98 24.22 0.41
N GLY A 248 15.75 23.29 -0.17
CA GLY A 248 15.59 22.96 -1.60
C GLY A 248 16.76 22.24 -2.24
N LEU A 249 16.66 22.10 -3.56
CA LEU A 249 17.64 21.44 -4.41
C LEU A 249 18.19 22.41 -5.45
N TRP A 250 19.49 22.42 -5.63
CA TRP A 250 20.21 23.24 -6.61
C TRP A 250 20.93 22.32 -7.60
N VAL A 251 21.03 22.77 -8.84
CA VAL A 251 21.88 22.15 -9.86
C VAL A 251 23.11 23.04 -10.06
N VAL A 252 24.29 22.40 -10.11
CA VAL A 252 25.54 23.08 -10.46
C VAL A 252 25.64 23.15 -11.99
N ASN A 253 25.76 24.37 -12.50
CA ASN A 253 26.02 24.62 -13.91
C ASN A 253 27.54 24.59 -14.16
N GLN A 254 27.98 23.85 -15.18
CA GLN A 254 29.38 23.68 -15.52
C GLN A 254 29.79 24.49 -16.78
N ASP A 255 28.91 25.36 -17.28
CA ASP A 255 29.21 26.21 -18.43
C ASP A 255 30.03 27.45 -17.98
N GLY A 256 31.33 27.36 -18.05
CA GLY A 256 32.25 28.43 -17.62
C GLY A 256 32.59 28.36 -16.13
N GLU A 257 32.36 29.44 -15.39
CA GLU A 257 32.49 29.43 -13.93
C GLU A 257 31.37 28.63 -13.31
N PHE A 258 31.69 27.72 -12.38
CA PHE A 258 30.69 26.91 -11.71
C PHE A 258 29.73 27.79 -10.88
N THR A 259 28.45 27.64 -11.15
CA THR A 259 27.39 28.38 -10.45
C THR A 259 26.27 27.44 -10.05
N ALA A 260 25.58 27.73 -8.95
CA ALA A 260 24.46 26.92 -8.48
C ALA A 260 23.12 27.64 -8.72
N ARG A 261 22.15 26.92 -9.33
CA ARG A 261 20.79 27.40 -9.58
C ARG A 261 19.76 26.51 -8.89
N GLN A 262 18.83 27.10 -8.17
CA GLN A 262 17.74 26.36 -7.53
C GLN A 262 16.79 25.75 -8.55
N VAL A 263 16.48 24.46 -8.38
CA VAL A 263 15.54 23.70 -9.23
C VAL A 263 14.29 23.26 -8.47
N LEU A 264 14.40 23.03 -7.16
CA LEU A 264 13.26 22.77 -6.28
C LEU A 264 13.33 23.68 -5.07
N ASN A 265 12.18 24.23 -4.66
CA ASN A 265 12.07 25.12 -3.52
C ASN A 265 11.11 24.51 -2.48
N PHE A 266 11.64 24.27 -1.29
CA PHE A 266 10.92 23.80 -0.10
C PHE A 266 11.08 24.76 1.07
N SER A 267 11.31 26.06 0.81
CA SER A 267 11.56 27.04 1.87
C SER A 267 10.42 27.17 2.88
N ALA A 268 9.16 26.90 2.46
CA ALA A 268 8.01 26.85 3.35
C ALA A 268 8.00 25.60 4.28
N GLU A 269 8.76 24.58 3.93
CA GLU A 269 8.84 23.31 4.66
C GLU A 269 10.26 23.01 5.12
N THR A 270 11.08 24.06 5.35
CA THR A 270 12.47 23.89 5.79
C THR A 270 12.54 23.08 7.08
N HIS A 271 13.34 22.01 7.04
CA HIS A 271 13.56 21.12 8.18
C HIS A 271 14.98 20.53 8.12
N PRO A 272 15.67 20.30 9.24
CA PRO A 272 17.03 19.76 9.25
C PRO A 272 17.14 18.39 8.61
N ASP A 273 16.08 17.59 8.57
CA ASP A 273 16.09 16.25 8.00
C ASP A 273 15.73 16.20 6.51
N ASN A 274 15.39 17.34 5.92
CA ASN A 274 15.15 17.40 4.48
C ASN A 274 16.43 17.06 3.71
N PHE A 275 16.28 16.22 2.68
CA PHE A 275 17.38 15.76 1.83
C PHE A 275 18.53 15.07 2.56
N ARG A 276 18.30 14.57 3.76
CA ARG A 276 19.32 13.91 4.59
C ARG A 276 19.97 12.73 3.87
N SER A 277 19.20 12.03 3.07
CA SER A 277 19.66 10.99 2.17
C SER A 277 19.02 11.15 0.79
N MET A 278 19.76 10.82 -0.26
CA MET A 278 19.28 10.87 -1.64
C MET A 278 19.78 9.67 -2.42
N VAL A 279 18.96 9.18 -3.37
CA VAL A 279 19.36 8.07 -4.23
C VAL A 279 18.76 8.22 -5.64
N VAL A 280 19.50 7.77 -6.62
CA VAL A 280 19.00 7.60 -7.99
C VAL A 280 18.46 6.19 -8.16
N PHE A 281 17.19 6.08 -8.53
CA PHE A 281 16.53 4.80 -8.78
C PHE A 281 15.58 4.91 -9.97
N GLN A 282 15.63 3.94 -10.88
CA GLN A 282 14.79 3.90 -12.09
C GLN A 282 14.73 5.24 -12.85
N GLY A 283 15.88 5.92 -13.00
CA GLY A 283 15.97 7.17 -13.76
C GLY A 283 15.34 8.38 -13.08
N ALA A 284 15.07 8.33 -11.80
CA ALA A 284 14.58 9.45 -10.99
C ALA A 284 15.38 9.61 -9.71
N LEU A 285 15.36 10.80 -9.15
CA LEU A 285 15.95 11.11 -7.86
C LEU A 285 14.89 10.98 -6.76
N TYR A 286 15.25 10.26 -5.69
CA TYR A 286 14.39 10.07 -4.52
C TYR A 286 15.04 10.70 -3.29
N PHE A 287 14.22 11.37 -2.49
CA PHE A 287 14.69 12.06 -1.29
C PHE A 287 13.56 12.28 -0.27
N PRO A 288 13.89 12.39 1.03
CA PRO A 288 12.91 12.71 2.06
C PRO A 288 12.76 14.23 2.21
N ILE A 289 11.51 14.65 2.43
CA ILE A 289 11.15 15.99 2.92
C ILE A 289 10.25 15.78 4.13
N ARG A 290 10.74 16.05 5.34
CA ARG A 290 10.06 15.72 6.60
C ARG A 290 9.62 14.26 6.64
N HIS A 291 8.30 14.05 6.71
CA HIS A 291 7.65 12.74 6.82
C HIS A 291 7.25 12.15 5.47
N ARG A 292 7.81 12.64 4.36
CA ARG A 292 7.44 12.24 3.00
C ARG A 292 8.64 11.87 2.17
N ILE A 293 8.43 10.94 1.25
CA ILE A 293 9.40 10.57 0.22
C ILE A 293 8.91 11.10 -1.11
N TYR A 294 9.75 11.88 -1.76
CA TYR A 294 9.47 12.40 -3.09
C TYR A 294 10.33 11.72 -4.14
N ARG A 295 9.71 11.50 -5.28
CA ARG A 295 10.34 11.09 -6.53
C ARG A 295 10.37 12.28 -7.47
N TRP A 296 11.55 12.63 -7.97
CA TRP A 296 11.74 13.72 -8.93
C TRP A 296 12.42 13.23 -10.20
N THR A 297 11.85 13.53 -11.38
CA THR A 297 12.32 13.08 -12.70
C THR A 297 13.14 14.14 -13.44
N GLY A 298 13.42 15.27 -12.82
CA GLY A 298 13.99 16.46 -13.47
C GLY A 298 12.93 17.49 -13.86
N SER A 299 11.67 17.09 -14.01
CA SER A 299 10.56 17.98 -14.40
C SER A 299 9.33 17.84 -13.50
N THR A 300 9.05 16.66 -13.01
CA THR A 300 7.87 16.36 -12.17
C THR A 300 8.29 15.84 -10.82
N ILE A 301 7.57 16.25 -9.78
CA ILE A 301 7.71 15.74 -8.43
C ILE A 301 6.44 15.00 -8.02
N VAL A 302 6.60 13.82 -7.44
CA VAL A 302 5.50 12.95 -7.01
C VAL A 302 5.78 12.47 -5.59
N ASP A 303 4.78 12.52 -4.72
CA ASP A 303 4.82 11.91 -3.41
C ASP A 303 4.65 10.39 -3.55
N VAL A 304 5.64 9.63 -3.14
CA VAL A 304 5.68 8.16 -3.17
C VAL A 304 5.78 7.56 -1.77
N THR A 305 5.50 8.34 -0.76
CA THR A 305 5.52 7.89 0.64
C THR A 305 4.66 6.64 0.81
N PRO A 306 5.08 5.66 1.62
CA PRO A 306 4.21 4.56 2.00
C PRO A 306 2.88 5.07 2.49
N GLN A 307 1.78 4.56 1.93
CA GLN A 307 0.46 5.09 2.23
C GLN A 307 0.14 4.95 3.72
N ARG A 308 -0.32 6.04 4.32
CA ARG A 308 -0.85 6.01 5.68
C ARG A 308 -2.06 5.12 5.70
N ILE A 309 -2.07 4.19 6.64
CA ILE A 309 -3.24 3.39 6.94
C ILE A 309 -4.22 4.28 7.69
N ASP A 310 -5.50 4.11 7.35
CA ASP A 310 -6.64 4.78 7.96
C ASP A 310 -6.50 4.87 9.51
N ASP A 311 -6.82 6.03 10.08
CA ASP A 311 -6.71 6.39 11.51
C ASP A 311 -7.41 5.43 12.49
N THR A 312 -8.19 4.47 11.98
CA THR A 312 -8.87 3.46 12.80
C THR A 312 -8.00 2.28 13.22
N PHE A 313 -6.79 2.18 12.70
CA PHE A 313 -5.83 1.16 13.11
C PHE A 313 -4.61 1.83 13.74
N PRO A 314 -4.17 1.41 14.94
CA PRO A 314 -2.98 1.96 15.60
C PRO A 314 -1.73 1.44 14.88
N PHE A 315 -1.49 1.83 13.63
CA PHE A 315 -0.35 1.37 12.87
C PHE A 315 0.58 2.49 12.49
N ILE A 316 1.79 2.16 12.78
CA ILE A 316 3.08 2.62 12.36
C ILE A 316 2.96 3.76 11.34
N GLN A 317 2.85 4.96 11.83
CA GLN A 317 3.16 6.14 11.03
C GLN A 317 4.67 6.24 11.01
N TYR A 318 5.28 6.06 9.86
CA TYR A 318 6.67 6.40 9.70
C TYR A 318 6.80 7.93 9.77
N GLY A 319 7.63 8.40 10.69
CA GLY A 319 7.88 9.83 10.90
C GLY A 319 9.11 10.34 10.15
N GLU A 320 10.12 9.51 10.01
CA GLU A 320 11.40 9.86 9.41
C GLU A 320 11.84 8.77 8.43
N TYR A 321 12.47 9.19 7.32
CA TYR A 321 13.08 8.32 6.33
C TYR A 321 14.54 8.72 6.14
N ASP A 322 15.45 7.73 6.09
CA ASP A 322 16.87 7.95 5.94
C ASP A 322 17.56 6.81 5.18
N ASN A 323 18.87 6.93 4.99
CA ASN A 323 19.74 5.88 4.45
C ASN A 323 19.23 5.26 3.13
N PHE A 324 18.93 6.10 2.14
CA PHE A 324 18.47 5.62 0.83
C PHE A 324 19.60 4.99 0.04
N ILE A 325 19.40 3.75 -0.40
CA ILE A 325 20.29 3.02 -1.30
C ILE A 325 19.48 2.36 -2.42
N SER A 326 20.10 1.99 -3.53
CA SER A 326 19.43 1.30 -4.63
C SER A 326 20.23 0.12 -5.15
N ARG A 327 19.54 -1.00 -5.44
CA ARG A 327 20.12 -2.19 -6.05
C ARG A 327 19.13 -2.88 -6.96
N GLY A 328 19.48 -2.98 -8.24
CA GLY A 328 18.66 -3.68 -9.23
C GLY A 328 17.24 -3.13 -9.32
N ALA A 329 16.25 -3.95 -9.04
CA ALA A 329 14.84 -3.60 -9.13
C ALA A 329 14.30 -2.85 -7.91
N TYR A 330 15.11 -2.62 -6.87
CA TYR A 330 14.65 -2.05 -5.61
C TYR A 330 15.48 -0.86 -5.15
N MET A 331 14.80 0.09 -4.56
CA MET A 331 15.35 1.10 -3.66
C MET A 331 15.07 0.66 -2.22
N TYR A 332 16.00 0.92 -1.31
CA TYR A 332 15.84 0.62 0.11
C TYR A 332 16.04 1.89 0.93
N CYS A 333 15.36 1.97 2.05
CA CYS A 333 15.55 3.04 3.03
C CYS A 333 15.26 2.54 4.44
N THR A 334 15.72 3.28 5.43
CA THR A 334 15.26 3.14 6.80
C THR A 334 14.03 4.01 7.02
N ALA A 335 13.10 3.54 7.83
CA ALA A 335 11.87 4.23 8.16
C ALA A 335 11.61 4.11 9.66
N ARG A 336 11.58 5.25 10.35
CA ARG A 336 11.33 5.33 11.79
C ARG A 336 9.89 5.69 12.05
N THR A 337 9.28 5.03 13.04
CA THR A 337 7.94 5.38 13.49
C THR A 337 7.99 6.60 14.40
N ASP A 338 7.10 7.54 14.17
CA ASP A 338 6.89 8.68 15.05
C ASP A 338 5.77 8.31 16.05
N GLN A 339 6.15 7.56 17.07
CA GLN A 339 5.26 7.34 18.22
C GLN A 339 5.81 8.11 19.41
N ALA A 340 5.01 9.05 19.90
CA ALA A 340 5.35 9.89 21.04
C ALA A 340 5.51 9.11 22.37
N ASP A 341 5.13 7.84 22.39
CA ASP A 341 5.14 6.99 23.57
C ASP A 341 6.18 5.88 23.41
N ASP A 342 7.44 6.14 23.76
CA ASP A 342 8.55 5.19 24.08
C ASP A 342 8.72 3.92 23.24
N LEU A 343 8.01 3.74 22.13
CA LEU A 343 8.04 2.56 21.26
C LEU A 343 8.43 2.89 19.81
N ALA A 344 9.46 3.73 19.64
CA ALA A 344 10.00 3.97 18.31
C ALA A 344 10.55 2.66 17.74
N THR A 345 9.92 2.14 16.71
CA THR A 345 10.47 1.06 15.90
C THR A 345 11.12 1.64 14.66
N GLU A 346 12.18 1.03 14.19
CA GLU A 346 12.78 1.41 12.92
C GLU A 346 12.85 0.19 12.02
N SER A 347 12.38 0.37 10.78
CA SER A 347 12.23 -0.69 9.79
C SER A 347 13.11 -0.41 8.57
N ILE A 348 13.55 -1.46 7.91
CA ILE A 348 14.13 -1.38 6.57
C ILE A 348 13.02 -1.67 5.58
N LEU A 349 12.78 -0.72 4.67
CA LEU A 349 11.79 -0.81 3.60
C LEU A 349 12.47 -0.99 2.25
N ALA A 350 11.81 -1.70 1.35
CA ALA A 350 12.18 -1.79 -0.07
C ALA A 350 11.05 -1.22 -0.93
N TYR A 351 11.37 -0.54 -2.02
CA TYR A 351 10.45 0.02 -2.99
C TYR A 351 10.80 -0.44 -4.40
N ASP A 352 9.86 -0.99 -5.15
CA ASP A 352 10.06 -1.53 -6.49
C ASP A 352 9.61 -0.58 -7.62
N GLY A 353 9.15 0.62 -7.28
CA GLY A 353 8.53 1.58 -8.19
C GLY A 353 7.00 1.51 -8.21
N MET A 354 6.40 0.49 -7.64
CA MET A 354 4.95 0.29 -7.53
C MET A 354 4.48 0.26 -6.07
N GLY A 355 5.19 -0.46 -5.22
CA GLY A 355 4.81 -0.66 -3.83
C GLY A 355 5.99 -0.69 -2.87
N TRP A 356 5.69 -0.47 -1.61
CA TRP A 356 6.63 -0.56 -0.51
C TRP A 356 6.54 -1.93 0.16
N HIS A 357 7.68 -2.52 0.45
CA HIS A 357 7.81 -3.82 1.10
C HIS A 357 8.61 -3.67 2.38
N ARG A 358 8.06 -4.13 3.48
CA ARG A 358 8.77 -4.17 4.75
C ARG A 358 9.69 -5.37 4.76
N MET A 359 10.98 -5.13 4.97
CA MET A 359 12.01 -6.16 4.94
C MET A 359 12.29 -6.73 6.31
N LEU A 360 12.59 -5.86 7.25
CA LEU A 360 13.10 -6.21 8.57
C LEU A 360 12.82 -5.07 9.54
N ASP A 361 12.60 -5.42 10.81
CA ASP A 361 12.51 -4.49 11.93
C ASP A 361 13.66 -4.75 12.91
N PRO A 362 14.85 -4.18 12.67
CA PRO A 362 15.99 -4.42 13.55
C PRO A 362 15.77 -3.85 14.94
N ILE A 363 14.97 -2.79 15.06
CA ILE A 363 14.66 -2.11 16.30
C ILE A 363 13.18 -2.27 16.59
N THR A 364 12.86 -3.09 17.58
CA THR A 364 11.48 -3.43 17.98
C THR A 364 11.12 -2.95 19.38
N SER A 365 12.06 -2.31 20.10
CA SER A 365 11.83 -1.85 21.47
C SER A 365 12.48 -0.49 21.71
N ALA A 366 11.83 0.27 22.51
CA ALA A 366 12.07 1.65 22.76
C ALA A 366 13.13 1.91 23.82
N ALA A 367 14.30 2.25 23.40
CA ALA A 367 14.96 3.42 23.98
C ALA A 367 14.81 4.53 22.92
N SER A 368 14.47 5.73 23.33
CA SER A 368 14.15 6.86 22.42
C SER A 368 15.25 7.22 21.42
N ASP A 369 16.44 6.67 21.60
CA ASP A 369 17.65 7.01 20.84
C ASP A 369 18.15 5.88 19.93
N ASN A 370 17.57 4.70 19.98
CA ASN A 370 17.97 3.61 19.10
C ASN A 370 17.65 3.93 17.63
N ARG A 371 18.67 3.92 16.77
CA ARG A 371 18.54 4.21 15.34
C ARG A 371 19.29 3.20 14.48
N ILE A 372 18.85 3.03 13.25
CA ILE A 372 19.67 2.44 12.20
C ILE A 372 20.53 3.56 11.63
N THR A 373 21.79 3.59 12.04
CA THR A 373 22.71 4.66 11.66
C THR A 373 23.34 4.45 10.29
N MET A 374 23.29 3.22 9.78
CA MET A 374 23.85 2.85 8.48
C MET A 374 22.92 1.89 7.74
N LEU A 375 22.70 2.15 6.48
CA LEU A 375 22.25 1.19 5.48
C LEU A 375 23.16 1.31 4.26
N ALA A 376 23.84 0.24 3.89
CA ALA A 376 24.85 0.31 2.84
C ALA A 376 24.88 -0.97 2.01
N LEU A 377 25.13 -0.80 0.71
CA LEU A 377 25.16 -1.89 -0.25
C LEU A 377 26.57 -2.44 -0.40
N ASP A 378 26.69 -3.75 -0.32
CA ASP A 378 27.88 -4.53 -0.69
C ASP A 378 27.59 -5.39 -1.93
N PRO A 379 27.85 -4.86 -3.13
CA PRO A 379 27.59 -5.58 -4.36
C PRO A 379 28.46 -6.82 -4.56
N ALA A 380 29.64 -6.88 -3.92
CA ALA A 380 30.56 -8.00 -4.07
C ALA A 380 30.05 -9.27 -3.39
N ASN A 381 29.30 -9.11 -2.29
CA ASN A 381 28.73 -10.21 -1.53
C ASN A 381 27.19 -10.31 -1.69
N ASP A 382 26.58 -9.40 -2.43
CA ASP A 382 25.12 -9.24 -2.54
C ASP A 382 24.43 -9.04 -1.17
N TYR A 383 25.03 -8.19 -0.32
CA TYR A 383 24.51 -7.86 0.99
C TYR A 383 24.04 -6.41 1.06
N ILE A 384 23.02 -6.18 1.89
CA ILE A 384 22.71 -4.87 2.47
C ILE A 384 23.15 -4.93 3.92
N TRP A 385 24.22 -4.19 4.25
CA TRP A 385 24.67 -4.02 5.61
C TRP A 385 23.84 -2.95 6.31
N TYR A 386 23.50 -3.17 7.57
CA TYR A 386 22.92 -2.19 8.45
C TYR A 386 23.60 -2.20 9.82
N HIS A 387 23.62 -1.04 10.47
CA HIS A 387 24.14 -0.89 11.81
C HIS A 387 23.07 -0.26 12.69
N THR A 388 22.89 -0.80 13.89
CA THR A 388 21.94 -0.31 14.88
C THR A 388 22.71 0.28 16.05
N ASP A 389 22.39 1.53 16.39
CA ASP A 389 22.85 2.20 17.61
C ASP A 389 21.99 1.73 18.78
N THR A 390 22.32 0.58 19.32
CA THR A 390 21.66 -0.03 20.48
C THR A 390 22.71 -0.30 21.54
N SER A 391 22.28 -0.59 22.76
CA SER A 391 23.22 -0.93 23.86
C SER A 391 24.15 -2.13 23.58
N SER A 392 23.91 -2.84 22.47
CA SER A 392 24.73 -3.96 21.99
C SER A 392 25.31 -3.72 20.60
N ASP A 393 25.40 -2.47 20.13
CA ASP A 393 25.86 -2.03 18.81
C ASP A 393 26.17 -3.18 17.85
N ALA A 394 25.29 -3.44 16.90
CA ALA A 394 25.44 -4.59 16.03
C ALA A 394 25.44 -4.16 14.56
N THR A 395 26.45 -4.64 13.81
CA THR A 395 26.45 -4.57 12.36
C THR A 395 26.00 -5.90 11.81
N SER A 396 24.91 -5.88 11.07
CA SER A 396 24.29 -7.08 10.48
C SER A 396 24.06 -6.88 8.99
N TYR A 397 23.69 -7.92 8.28
CA TYR A 397 23.39 -7.82 6.87
C TYR A 397 22.12 -8.58 6.47
N ILE A 398 21.52 -8.16 5.38
CA ILE A 398 20.47 -8.86 4.66
C ILE A 398 21.08 -9.35 3.35
N ALA A 399 20.99 -10.66 3.07
CA ALA A 399 21.42 -11.18 1.79
C ALA A 399 20.35 -10.92 0.72
N LEU A 400 20.81 -10.44 -0.45
CA LEU A 400 19.95 -10.08 -1.58
C LEU A 400 19.86 -11.18 -2.65
N ARG A 401 20.34 -12.37 -2.37
CA ARG A 401 20.51 -13.43 -3.37
C ARG A 401 19.29 -13.68 -4.22
N ASP A 402 19.57 -13.96 -5.48
CA ASP A 402 18.63 -14.09 -6.56
C ASP A 402 17.69 -15.30 -6.41
N LYS A 403 16.59 -15.19 -7.07
CA LYS A 403 15.32 -15.94 -7.06
C LYS A 403 15.38 -17.45 -7.14
N SER A 404 16.48 -18.09 -7.54
CA SER A 404 16.50 -19.50 -7.85
C SER A 404 16.96 -20.41 -6.71
N GLU A 405 17.60 -19.85 -5.72
CA GLU A 405 18.01 -20.58 -4.54
C GLU A 405 17.50 -19.87 -3.30
N PHE A 406 16.65 -20.55 -2.54
CA PHE A 406 16.34 -20.09 -1.19
C PHE A 406 17.66 -19.83 -0.47
N PRO A 407 17.88 -18.64 0.08
CA PRO A 407 19.13 -18.36 0.77
C PRO A 407 19.34 -19.46 1.81
N LYS A 408 20.55 -19.96 1.88
CA LYS A 408 20.97 -20.92 2.92
C LYS A 408 20.99 -20.28 4.31
N GLU A 409 20.15 -19.32 4.53
CA GLU A 409 20.11 -18.46 5.71
C GLU A 409 19.10 -19.01 6.72
N SER A 410 19.34 -18.71 7.96
CA SER A 410 18.46 -19.10 9.03
C SER A 410 17.17 -18.31 8.96
N PHE A 411 16.06 -18.99 8.85
CA PHE A 411 14.75 -18.39 9.04
C PHE A 411 14.44 -18.32 10.52
N THR A 412 13.75 -17.27 10.93
CA THR A 412 13.27 -17.17 12.31
C THR A 412 12.22 -18.22 12.56
N THR A 413 12.50 -19.10 13.53
CA THR A 413 11.59 -20.21 13.92
C THR A 413 10.73 -19.85 15.14
N SER A 414 10.98 -18.71 15.77
CA SER A 414 10.28 -18.26 16.97
C SER A 414 9.70 -16.87 16.74
N GLY A 415 8.48 -16.66 17.20
CA GLY A 415 7.78 -15.39 17.09
C GLY A 415 6.55 -15.47 16.20
N SER A 416 5.82 -14.38 16.14
CA SER A 416 4.61 -14.27 15.34
C SER A 416 4.93 -13.55 14.05
N HIS A 417 4.82 -14.25 12.93
CA HIS A 417 5.04 -13.70 11.60
C HIS A 417 3.73 -13.75 10.83
N PHE A 418 3.12 -12.60 10.62
CA PHE A 418 1.80 -12.50 10.01
C PHE A 418 1.83 -11.70 8.72
N TRP A 419 1.06 -12.18 7.76
CA TRP A 419 0.64 -11.40 6.62
C TRP A 419 -0.88 -11.21 6.66
N PHE A 420 -1.33 -10.00 6.34
CA PHE A 420 -2.75 -9.66 6.31
C PHE A 420 -3.12 -9.22 4.90
N SER A 421 -4.21 -9.76 4.39
CA SER A 421 -4.77 -9.32 3.12
C SER A 421 -5.40 -7.93 3.23
N SER A 422 -5.68 -7.32 2.10
CA SER A 422 -6.67 -6.26 2.01
C SER A 422 -8.04 -6.77 2.47
N ILE A 423 -8.95 -5.84 2.77
CA ILE A 423 -10.33 -6.17 3.07
C ILE A 423 -11.05 -6.36 1.73
N HIS A 424 -11.53 -7.56 1.46
CA HIS A 424 -12.24 -7.91 0.24
C HIS A 424 -13.74 -7.71 0.42
N ASP A 425 -14.33 -6.83 -0.37
CA ASP A 425 -15.79 -6.62 -0.48
C ASP A 425 -16.36 -7.10 -1.83
N MET A 426 -15.50 -7.70 -2.67
CA MET A 426 -15.82 -8.23 -4.00
C MET A 426 -16.47 -7.18 -4.93
N GLY A 427 -16.20 -5.89 -4.70
CA GLY A 427 -16.82 -4.78 -5.43
C GLY A 427 -18.23 -4.41 -4.95
N PHE A 428 -18.80 -5.15 -3.99
CA PHE A 428 -20.18 -4.99 -3.53
C PHE A 428 -20.24 -4.91 -2.01
N ARG A 429 -19.86 -3.77 -1.47
CA ARG A 429 -19.71 -3.53 -0.03
C ARG A 429 -20.96 -3.79 0.80
N LYS A 430 -22.15 -3.51 0.27
CA LYS A 430 -23.41 -3.62 0.99
C LYS A 430 -24.11 -4.98 0.82
N VAL A 431 -23.68 -5.76 -0.17
CA VAL A 431 -24.29 -7.04 -0.49
C VAL A 431 -23.69 -8.13 0.39
N GLU A 432 -24.54 -8.96 0.99
CA GLU A 432 -24.10 -10.15 1.70
C GLU A 432 -23.53 -11.19 0.74
N LYS A 433 -22.51 -11.89 1.19
CA LYS A 433 -21.84 -12.97 0.48
C LYS A 433 -21.71 -14.18 1.39
N SER A 434 -21.71 -15.34 0.80
CA SER A 434 -21.55 -16.61 1.49
C SER A 434 -20.24 -17.25 1.05
N LEU A 435 -19.28 -17.38 1.98
CA LEU A 435 -18.00 -18.05 1.72
C LEU A 435 -18.19 -19.56 1.69
N ARG A 436 -17.58 -20.24 0.72
CA ARG A 436 -17.66 -21.69 0.56
C ARG A 436 -16.34 -22.39 0.83
N SER A 437 -15.28 -21.92 0.23
CA SER A 437 -13.95 -22.51 0.35
C SER A 437 -12.86 -21.53 -0.03
N ILE A 438 -11.64 -21.83 0.41
CA ILE A 438 -10.45 -21.06 0.08
C ILE A 438 -9.42 -22.07 -0.45
N THR A 439 -8.92 -21.85 -1.66
CA THR A 439 -7.88 -22.68 -2.27
C THR A 439 -6.57 -21.91 -2.30
N PHE A 440 -5.50 -22.57 -1.92
CA PHE A 440 -4.15 -22.01 -1.82
C PHE A 440 -3.20 -22.72 -2.77
N GLU A 441 -2.35 -21.96 -3.43
CA GLU A 441 -1.17 -22.47 -4.12
C GLU A 441 0.07 -22.12 -3.30
N THR A 442 0.86 -23.13 -2.98
CA THR A 442 1.97 -23.02 -2.05
C THR A 442 3.20 -23.79 -2.52
N ASP A 443 4.36 -23.43 -1.98
CA ASP A 443 5.56 -24.25 -2.03
C ASP A 443 6.09 -24.50 -0.62
N ASN A 444 6.83 -25.60 -0.47
CA ASN A 444 7.49 -25.99 0.78
C ASN A 444 6.58 -26.14 2.01
N CYS A 445 5.26 -26.26 1.83
CA CYS A 445 4.38 -26.59 2.94
C CYS A 445 4.42 -28.08 3.23
N ASP A 446 4.63 -28.43 4.50
CA ASP A 446 4.58 -29.80 5.04
C ASP A 446 4.20 -29.77 6.54
N SER A 447 4.30 -30.89 7.24
CA SER A 447 3.97 -30.97 8.66
C SER A 447 4.80 -30.06 9.59
N ASN A 448 5.96 -29.59 9.14
CA ASN A 448 6.87 -28.76 9.91
C ASN A 448 6.93 -27.30 9.42
N ARG A 449 6.45 -27.05 8.22
CA ARG A 449 6.40 -25.75 7.56
C ARG A 449 4.98 -25.47 7.15
N THR A 450 4.30 -24.70 7.94
CA THR A 450 2.86 -24.50 7.80
C THR A 450 2.50 -23.05 7.64
N ILE A 451 1.34 -22.80 7.03
CA ILE A 451 0.69 -21.50 7.02
C ILE A 451 -0.66 -21.69 7.71
N THR A 452 -0.90 -20.98 8.79
CA THR A 452 -2.20 -21.00 9.47
C THR A 452 -3.01 -19.80 9.03
N VAL A 453 -4.19 -20.06 8.50
CA VAL A 453 -5.12 -19.06 7.98
C VAL A 453 -6.18 -18.76 9.03
N THR A 454 -6.37 -17.49 9.32
CA THR A 454 -7.52 -17.00 10.06
C THR A 454 -8.22 -15.94 9.24
N TYR A 455 -9.52 -15.76 9.46
CA TYR A 455 -10.31 -14.76 8.77
C TYR A 455 -11.09 -13.90 9.75
N SER A 456 -11.38 -12.68 9.33
CA SER A 456 -12.26 -11.72 10.00
C SER A 456 -13.41 -11.36 9.07
N LEU A 457 -14.64 -11.49 9.52
CA LEU A 457 -15.85 -11.10 8.81
C LEU A 457 -16.35 -9.78 9.40
N ASP A 458 -16.61 -8.80 8.54
CA ASP A 458 -17.17 -7.49 8.90
C ASP A 458 -16.45 -6.77 10.07
N GLY A 459 -15.13 -7.00 10.19
CA GLY A 459 -14.31 -6.41 11.26
C GLY A 459 -14.36 -7.14 12.60
N ALA A 460 -14.92 -8.34 12.65
CA ALA A 460 -14.87 -9.19 13.84
C ALA A 460 -13.45 -9.70 14.15
N THR A 461 -13.26 -10.30 15.30
CA THR A 461 -11.99 -10.94 15.69
C THR A 461 -11.60 -12.03 14.70
N PHE A 462 -10.30 -12.13 14.40
CA PHE A 462 -9.77 -13.20 13.53
C PHE A 462 -9.97 -14.57 14.18
N THR A 463 -10.53 -15.52 13.42
CA THR A 463 -10.78 -16.88 13.83
C THR A 463 -10.43 -17.88 12.72
N SER A 464 -10.12 -19.11 13.07
CA SER A 464 -10.06 -20.27 12.15
C SER A 464 -11.26 -21.20 12.31
N ASP A 465 -12.23 -20.82 13.17
CA ASP A 465 -13.42 -21.63 13.41
C ASP A 465 -14.10 -22.00 12.09
N ASP A 466 -14.59 -23.24 12.03
CA ASP A 466 -15.26 -23.79 10.86
C ASP A 466 -14.39 -24.03 9.60
N LEU A 467 -13.10 -23.64 9.61
CA LEU A 467 -12.18 -24.04 8.55
C LEU A 467 -11.72 -25.50 8.77
N SER A 468 -11.73 -26.27 7.69
CA SER A 468 -11.14 -27.61 7.73
C SER A 468 -9.67 -27.54 8.12
N SER A 469 -9.19 -28.57 8.83
CA SER A 469 -7.81 -28.60 9.35
C SER A 469 -7.43 -27.42 10.24
N ASP A 470 -8.38 -26.83 10.97
CA ASP A 470 -8.19 -25.66 11.84
C ASP A 470 -7.50 -24.48 11.13
N GLY A 471 -7.72 -24.35 9.82
CA GLY A 471 -7.09 -23.35 8.98
C GLY A 471 -5.63 -23.63 8.63
N VAL A 472 -5.08 -24.80 8.92
CA VAL A 472 -3.67 -25.11 8.67
C VAL A 472 -3.44 -25.62 7.25
N ILE A 473 -2.53 -24.96 6.54
CA ILE A 473 -2.00 -25.38 5.25
C ILE A 473 -0.66 -26.08 5.51
N ASN A 474 -0.61 -27.36 5.22
CA ASN A 474 0.54 -28.25 5.47
C ASN A 474 0.87 -29.15 4.27
N SER A 475 0.41 -28.80 3.09
CA SER A 475 0.73 -29.52 1.85
C SER A 475 0.91 -28.58 0.67
N SER A 476 1.80 -28.93 -0.22
CA SER A 476 2.06 -28.27 -1.50
C SER A 476 1.82 -29.26 -2.64
N PRO A 477 1.54 -28.81 -3.88
CA PRO A 477 1.48 -27.41 -4.33
C PRO A 477 0.13 -26.74 -4.07
N THR A 478 -0.93 -27.49 -3.79
CA THR A 478 -2.28 -26.94 -3.66
C THR A 478 -3.02 -27.58 -2.48
N GLN A 479 -3.68 -26.75 -1.68
CA GLN A 479 -4.57 -27.20 -0.62
C GLN A 479 -5.84 -26.33 -0.60
N THR A 480 -6.99 -26.98 -0.39
CA THR A 480 -8.28 -26.30 -0.25
C THR A 480 -8.81 -26.46 1.18
N LEU A 481 -9.10 -25.36 1.82
CA LEU A 481 -9.83 -25.32 3.08
C LEU A 481 -11.31 -25.09 2.80
N THR A 482 -12.15 -25.97 3.34
CA THR A 482 -13.62 -25.88 3.26
C THR A 482 -14.16 -25.38 4.59
N LEU A 483 -15.34 -24.76 4.57
CA LEU A 483 -16.03 -24.37 5.78
C LEU A 483 -17.06 -25.45 6.14
N SER A 484 -17.14 -25.80 7.42
CA SER A 484 -18.17 -26.73 7.95
C SER A 484 -19.55 -26.06 7.94
N ASP A 485 -19.60 -24.75 8.19
CA ASP A 485 -20.80 -23.92 8.15
C ASP A 485 -20.67 -22.80 7.14
N THR A 486 -21.81 -22.41 6.56
CA THR A 486 -21.90 -21.25 5.67
C THR A 486 -21.63 -19.98 6.47
N LYS A 487 -20.63 -19.21 6.10
CA LYS A 487 -20.33 -17.91 6.69
C LYS A 487 -20.81 -16.80 5.78
N GLU A 488 -21.65 -15.94 6.34
CA GLU A 488 -22.16 -14.76 5.66
C GLU A 488 -21.35 -13.54 6.05
N PHE A 489 -21.05 -12.68 5.07
CA PHE A 489 -20.22 -11.49 5.27
C PHE A 489 -20.49 -10.43 4.20
N LYS A 490 -20.25 -9.19 4.55
CA LYS A 490 -20.16 -8.07 3.60
C LYS A 490 -18.72 -7.81 3.21
N ASN A 491 -17.82 -7.97 4.17
CA ASN A 491 -16.38 -7.79 4.00
C ASN A 491 -15.63 -8.93 4.68
N ILE A 492 -14.55 -9.39 4.06
CA ILE A 492 -13.68 -10.41 4.62
C ILE A 492 -12.22 -9.98 4.53
N GLN A 493 -11.47 -10.26 5.59
CA GLN A 493 -10.03 -10.07 5.64
C GLN A 493 -9.36 -11.35 6.13
N PHE A 494 -8.20 -11.67 5.60
CA PHE A 494 -7.41 -12.82 5.99
C PHE A 494 -6.16 -12.40 6.74
N ARG A 495 -5.76 -13.24 7.70
CA ARG A 495 -4.46 -13.21 8.35
C ARG A 495 -3.82 -14.59 8.20
N PHE A 496 -2.59 -14.60 7.74
CA PHE A 496 -1.78 -15.79 7.52
C PHE A 496 -0.61 -15.77 8.49
N ALA A 497 -0.51 -16.79 9.32
CA ALA A 497 0.62 -16.98 10.21
C ALA A 497 1.57 -18.01 9.61
N PHE A 498 2.85 -17.65 9.54
CA PHE A 498 3.87 -18.48 8.92
C PHE A 498 4.75 -19.17 9.95
N ASN A 499 4.93 -20.47 9.79
CA ASN A 499 5.80 -21.29 10.60
C ASN A 499 6.90 -21.87 9.72
N ALA A 500 8.12 -21.39 9.88
CA ALA A 500 9.30 -21.81 9.12
C ALA A 500 10.20 -22.72 9.94
N GLN A 501 11.02 -23.51 9.26
CA GLN A 501 12.18 -24.16 9.85
C GLN A 501 13.44 -23.29 9.64
N ALA A 502 14.48 -23.52 10.42
CA ALA A 502 15.71 -22.72 10.36
C ALA A 502 16.34 -22.63 8.96
N THR A 503 16.13 -23.62 8.11
CA THR A 503 16.74 -23.69 6.78
C THR A 503 15.74 -23.55 5.63
N SER A 504 14.45 -23.43 5.92
CA SER A 504 13.42 -23.33 4.88
C SER A 504 12.11 -22.76 5.42
N SER A 505 11.40 -22.03 4.57
CA SER A 505 10.13 -21.38 4.86
C SER A 505 9.02 -21.91 3.95
N PRO A 506 7.77 -21.97 4.41
CA PRO A 506 6.63 -22.13 3.52
C PRO A 506 6.49 -20.90 2.63
N VAL A 507 5.93 -21.07 1.44
CA VAL A 507 5.68 -20.01 0.45
C VAL A 507 4.22 -20.04 0.03
N LEU A 508 3.55 -18.91 0.07
CA LEU A 508 2.23 -18.71 -0.52
C LEU A 508 2.38 -18.07 -1.90
N LYS A 509 1.87 -18.67 -2.93
CA LYS A 509 1.90 -18.16 -4.30
C LYS A 509 0.62 -17.42 -4.66
N SER A 510 -0.50 -18.00 -4.32
CA SER A 510 -1.81 -17.42 -4.56
C SER A 510 -2.84 -17.98 -3.60
N TYR A 511 -3.97 -17.30 -3.48
CA TYR A 511 -5.16 -17.88 -2.88
C TYR A 511 -6.42 -17.45 -3.65
N SER A 512 -7.40 -18.33 -3.66
CA SER A 512 -8.67 -18.14 -4.34
C SER A 512 -9.84 -18.36 -3.41
N LEU A 513 -10.75 -17.41 -3.34
CA LEU A 513 -11.98 -17.47 -2.55
C LEU A 513 -13.12 -17.92 -3.44
N LYS A 514 -13.82 -18.96 -3.04
CA LYS A 514 -15.08 -19.37 -3.67
C LYS A 514 -16.25 -18.91 -2.81
N TYR A 515 -17.08 -18.03 -3.36
CA TYR A 515 -18.18 -17.41 -2.64
C TYR A 515 -19.43 -17.29 -3.53
N MET A 516 -20.56 -16.98 -2.92
CA MET A 516 -21.81 -16.70 -3.59
C MET A 516 -22.38 -15.37 -3.10
N MET A 517 -22.87 -14.55 -4.01
CA MET A 517 -23.55 -13.29 -3.68
C MET A 517 -24.96 -13.59 -3.15
N ARG A 518 -25.34 -12.87 -2.10
CA ARG A 518 -26.67 -12.92 -1.48
C ARG A 518 -27.25 -11.52 -1.32
N PRO A 519 -27.63 -10.88 -2.42
CA PRO A 519 -28.23 -9.56 -2.34
C PRO A 519 -29.62 -9.63 -1.68
N ASP A 520 -29.97 -8.59 -0.95
CA ASP A 520 -31.32 -8.39 -0.48
C ASP A 520 -32.25 -8.30 -1.69
N THR A 521 -33.28 -9.15 -1.69
CA THR A 521 -34.23 -9.19 -2.77
C THR A 521 -35.50 -8.42 -2.35
N ALA A 522 -35.72 -7.29 -2.99
CA ALA A 522 -37.00 -6.62 -2.95
C ALA A 522 -37.87 -7.10 -4.13
N TYR A 523 -39.16 -7.11 -3.96
CA TYR A 523 -40.08 -7.44 -5.05
C TYR A 523 -40.64 -6.18 -5.68
N GLY A 524 -40.72 -6.19 -7.00
CA GLY A 524 -41.47 -5.24 -7.78
C GLY A 524 -42.74 -5.90 -8.32
N TYR A 525 -43.83 -5.19 -8.28
CA TYR A 525 -45.11 -5.64 -8.80
C TYR A 525 -45.53 -4.70 -9.92
N VAL A 526 -45.84 -5.26 -11.07
CA VAL A 526 -46.36 -4.49 -12.24
C VAL A 526 -47.62 -5.14 -12.70
N PHE A 527 -48.69 -4.36 -12.81
CA PHE A 527 -50.00 -4.81 -13.27
C PHE A 527 -50.82 -3.64 -13.77
N ASP A 528 -51.83 -3.95 -14.55
CA ASP A 528 -52.80 -2.97 -15.06
C ASP A 528 -54.05 -2.99 -14.19
N ILE A 529 -54.41 -1.85 -13.59
CA ILE A 529 -55.65 -1.62 -12.89
C ILE A 529 -56.73 -1.25 -13.90
N ILE A 530 -57.91 -1.84 -13.75
CA ILE A 530 -59.09 -1.49 -14.49
C ILE A 530 -59.88 -0.48 -13.66
N ALA A 531 -59.78 0.79 -14.01
CA ALA A 531 -60.51 1.87 -13.36
C ALA A 531 -61.78 2.16 -14.15
N ALA A 532 -62.89 1.59 -13.70
CA ALA A 532 -64.26 1.81 -14.27
C ALA A 532 -65.23 1.93 -13.13
N SER A 533 -66.29 2.75 -13.32
CA SER A 533 -67.34 2.88 -12.34
C SER A 533 -68.17 1.58 -12.23
N GLY A 534 -68.46 1.19 -10.98
CA GLY A 534 -69.25 -0.03 -10.74
C GLY A 534 -68.45 -1.33 -11.02
N SER A 535 -67.15 -1.29 -11.03
CA SER A 535 -66.32 -2.49 -11.21
C SER A 535 -66.58 -3.52 -10.12
N GLU A 536 -66.92 -4.75 -10.53
CA GLU A 536 -67.05 -5.87 -9.60
C GLU A 536 -65.67 -6.42 -9.21
N TYR A 537 -65.46 -6.66 -7.92
CA TYR A 537 -64.35 -7.40 -7.37
C TYR A 537 -64.84 -8.44 -6.36
N GLY A 538 -64.05 -9.38 -5.98
CA GLY A 538 -64.46 -10.50 -5.13
C GLY A 538 -65.08 -10.14 -3.77
N GLY A 539 -65.04 -8.90 -3.35
CA GLY A 539 -65.61 -8.37 -2.11
C GLY A 539 -66.89 -7.53 -2.31
N GLY A 540 -67.30 -7.30 -3.56
CA GLY A 540 -68.46 -6.46 -3.85
C GLY A 540 -68.34 -5.61 -5.13
N VAL A 541 -69.10 -4.54 -5.20
CA VAL A 541 -69.04 -3.55 -6.28
C VAL A 541 -68.28 -2.32 -5.77
N ASP A 542 -67.39 -1.78 -6.59
CA ASP A 542 -66.70 -0.54 -6.27
C ASP A 542 -67.60 0.67 -6.52
N ASP A 543 -67.96 1.37 -5.46
CA ASP A 543 -68.78 2.56 -5.53
C ASP A 543 -68.10 3.80 -6.10
N ARG A 544 -66.75 3.69 -6.31
CA ARG A 544 -65.94 4.80 -6.83
C ARG A 544 -66.15 4.93 -8.34
N THR A 545 -66.14 6.14 -8.80
CA THR A 545 -65.99 6.43 -10.22
C THR A 545 -64.55 6.20 -10.70
N ALA A 546 -64.38 6.01 -11.99
CA ALA A 546 -63.06 5.89 -12.60
C ALA A 546 -62.13 7.07 -12.21
N ALA A 547 -62.69 8.28 -12.17
CA ALA A 547 -61.96 9.47 -11.76
C ALA A 547 -61.51 9.44 -10.28
N GLN A 548 -62.38 8.90 -9.39
CA GLN A 548 -62.01 8.72 -7.97
C GLN A 548 -60.94 7.66 -7.78
N ILE A 549 -60.99 6.56 -8.53
CA ILE A 549 -59.95 5.52 -8.53
C ILE A 549 -58.62 6.12 -8.95
N MET A 550 -58.57 6.93 -9.99
CA MET A 550 -57.37 7.62 -10.45
C MET A 550 -56.85 8.60 -9.41
N THR A 551 -57.72 9.40 -8.78
CA THR A 551 -57.33 10.32 -7.73
C THR A 551 -56.71 9.59 -6.51
N ASP A 552 -57.28 8.44 -6.14
CA ASP A 552 -56.75 7.60 -5.06
C ASP A 552 -55.35 7.10 -5.38
N LEU A 553 -55.13 6.62 -6.61
CA LEU A 553 -53.80 6.16 -7.05
C LEU A 553 -52.78 7.29 -7.10
N GLU A 554 -53.16 8.48 -7.56
CA GLU A 554 -52.28 9.67 -7.53
C GLU A 554 -51.94 10.10 -6.10
N THR A 555 -52.90 9.98 -5.18
CA THR A 555 -52.66 10.23 -3.75
C THR A 555 -51.66 9.25 -3.17
N VAL A 556 -51.76 7.98 -3.53
CA VAL A 556 -50.77 6.96 -3.14
C VAL A 556 -49.41 7.26 -3.76
N ARG A 557 -49.34 7.68 -5.02
CA ARG A 557 -48.10 8.07 -5.70
C ARG A 557 -47.42 9.25 -5.03
N ALA A 558 -48.16 10.19 -4.57
CA ALA A 558 -47.65 11.38 -3.87
C ALA A 558 -47.21 11.10 -2.42
N SER A 559 -47.51 9.92 -1.88
CA SER A 559 -47.12 9.55 -0.52
C SER A 559 -45.60 9.44 -0.38
N THR A 560 -45.04 10.10 0.65
CA THR A 560 -43.63 9.99 1.03
C THR A 560 -43.34 8.79 1.94
N ALA A 561 -44.39 8.11 2.42
CA ALA A 561 -44.28 6.90 3.23
C ALA A 561 -44.77 5.67 2.47
N PRO A 562 -44.18 4.48 2.74
CA PRO A 562 -44.64 3.26 2.10
C PRO A 562 -46.07 2.93 2.53
N VAL A 563 -46.90 2.50 1.57
CA VAL A 563 -48.30 2.12 1.79
C VAL A 563 -48.46 0.59 1.89
N ALA A 564 -49.54 0.15 2.55
CA ALA A 564 -49.86 -1.27 2.63
C ALA A 564 -50.33 -1.78 1.24
N PHE A 565 -49.81 -2.90 0.81
CA PHE A 565 -50.18 -3.60 -0.41
C PHE A 565 -50.48 -5.07 -0.07
N VAL A 566 -51.63 -5.55 -0.50
CA VAL A 566 -51.97 -6.97 -0.44
C VAL A 566 -51.99 -7.50 -1.89
N ASN A 567 -51.13 -8.44 -2.16
CA ASN A 567 -50.98 -9.03 -3.50
C ASN A 567 -52.03 -10.09 -3.79
N LEU A 568 -52.04 -10.64 -5.00
CA LEU A 568 -52.96 -11.69 -5.43
C LEU A 568 -52.91 -12.97 -4.58
N LEU A 569 -51.82 -13.22 -3.85
CA LEU A 569 -51.67 -14.36 -2.96
C LEU A 569 -52.17 -14.08 -1.54
N GLY A 570 -52.67 -12.87 -1.29
CA GLY A 570 -53.11 -12.42 0.04
C GLY A 570 -51.94 -12.02 0.97
N GLU A 571 -50.73 -11.90 0.48
CA GLU A 571 -49.59 -11.46 1.26
C GLU A 571 -49.60 -9.94 1.43
N SER A 572 -49.47 -9.48 2.68
CA SER A 572 -49.39 -8.06 3.00
C SER A 572 -47.95 -7.58 2.95
N LYS A 573 -47.69 -6.55 2.17
CA LYS A 573 -46.39 -5.94 1.95
C LYS A 573 -46.45 -4.42 2.17
N LYS A 574 -45.30 -3.79 2.40
CA LYS A 574 -45.18 -2.34 2.33
C LYS A 574 -44.51 -1.96 1.01
N VAL A 575 -45.11 -1.05 0.28
CA VAL A 575 -44.63 -0.68 -1.06
C VAL A 575 -44.68 0.83 -1.28
N TYR A 576 -43.81 1.30 -2.18
CA TYR A 576 -43.97 2.60 -2.83
C TYR A 576 -44.58 2.40 -4.22
N LEU A 577 -45.47 3.32 -4.62
CA LEU A 577 -45.95 3.38 -6.00
C LEU A 577 -44.89 4.13 -6.83
N ALA A 578 -44.10 3.37 -7.58
CA ALA A 578 -42.96 3.89 -8.33
C ALA A 578 -43.37 4.57 -9.63
N SER A 579 -44.38 4.03 -10.30
CA SER A 579 -44.94 4.66 -11.52
C SER A 579 -46.42 4.38 -11.69
N LEU A 580 -47.08 5.33 -12.32
CA LEU A 580 -48.48 5.28 -12.74
C LEU A 580 -48.53 5.78 -14.17
N THR A 581 -48.95 4.91 -15.09
CA THR A 581 -49.02 5.25 -16.53
C THR A 581 -50.35 4.77 -17.10
N GLU A 582 -51.08 5.65 -17.73
CA GLU A 582 -52.32 5.27 -18.43
C GLU A 582 -51.94 4.37 -19.61
N ALA A 583 -52.41 3.12 -19.58
CA ALA A 583 -52.06 2.12 -20.58
C ALA A 583 -53.02 2.14 -21.77
N ALA A 584 -54.29 2.32 -21.51
CA ALA A 584 -55.33 2.41 -22.55
C ALA A 584 -56.58 3.09 -22.03
N ARG A 585 -57.33 3.70 -22.93
CA ARG A 585 -58.73 4.13 -22.70
C ARG A 585 -59.60 3.31 -23.63
N SER A 586 -60.60 2.60 -23.09
CA SER A 586 -61.61 2.00 -23.87
C SER A 586 -62.96 2.62 -23.48
N ARG A 587 -63.84 2.81 -24.46
CA ARG A 587 -65.24 3.20 -24.18
C ARG A 587 -65.94 1.91 -23.78
N ALA A 588 -66.48 1.87 -22.56
CA ALA A 588 -67.38 0.75 -22.19
C ALA A 588 -68.51 0.60 -23.20
N ASP A 589 -68.71 -0.64 -23.67
CA ASP A 589 -69.63 -0.90 -24.75
C ASP A 589 -71.08 -0.45 -24.44
N SER A 590 -71.55 0.36 -25.31
CA SER A 590 -72.96 0.51 -25.82
C SER A 590 -74.10 0.64 -24.81
N ASN A 591 -73.87 0.99 -23.56
CA ASN A 591 -75.02 1.47 -22.75
C ASN A 591 -74.96 3.01 -22.69
N PRO A 592 -75.87 3.74 -23.38
CA PRO A 592 -75.85 5.20 -23.44
C PRO A 592 -76.16 5.88 -22.10
N GLU A 593 -76.53 5.13 -21.07
CA GLU A 593 -76.79 5.64 -19.72
C GLU A 593 -75.63 5.64 -18.79
N LEU A 594 -74.47 5.08 -19.21
CA LEU A 594 -73.20 5.08 -18.41
C LEU A 594 -72.12 5.81 -19.18
N PRO A 595 -71.88 7.09 -18.88
CA PRO A 595 -70.84 7.89 -19.56
C PRO A 595 -69.40 7.58 -19.14
N ASP A 596 -69.14 6.51 -18.45
CA ASP A 596 -67.81 6.24 -17.89
C ASP A 596 -66.89 5.51 -18.86
N VAL A 597 -65.74 6.08 -18.99
CA VAL A 597 -64.61 5.54 -19.76
C VAL A 597 -63.83 4.57 -18.88
N GLU A 598 -63.69 3.34 -19.35
CA GLU A 598 -62.78 2.41 -18.71
C GLU A 598 -61.31 2.87 -18.96
N HIS A 599 -60.58 3.11 -17.89
CA HIS A 599 -59.15 3.40 -17.96
C HIS A 599 -58.37 2.15 -17.55
N ARG A 600 -57.42 1.76 -18.36
CA ARG A 600 -56.36 0.81 -17.95
C ARG A 600 -55.15 1.58 -17.53
N VAL A 601 -54.73 1.37 -16.29
CA VAL A 601 -53.67 2.11 -15.68
C VAL A 601 -52.57 1.14 -15.22
N ARG A 602 -51.41 1.25 -15.84
CA ARG A 602 -50.26 0.47 -15.43
C ARG A 602 -49.65 1.02 -14.14
N VAL A 603 -49.59 0.18 -13.14
CA VAL A 603 -49.03 0.48 -11.83
C VAL A 603 -47.75 -0.32 -11.64
N SER A 604 -46.72 0.36 -11.16
CA SER A 604 -45.49 -0.30 -10.70
C SER A 604 -45.29 0.00 -9.22
N LEU A 605 -45.20 -1.04 -8.41
CA LEU A 605 -44.93 -0.97 -6.96
C LEU A 605 -43.57 -1.57 -6.65
N VAL A 606 -42.90 -1.00 -5.68
CA VAL A 606 -41.59 -1.49 -5.17
C VAL A 606 -41.72 -1.75 -3.68
N GLU A 607 -41.43 -2.97 -3.25
CA GLU A 607 -41.38 -3.38 -1.85
C GLU A 607 -40.22 -2.69 -1.13
N THR A 608 -40.42 -2.30 0.13
CA THR A 608 -39.42 -1.61 0.97
C THR A 608 -38.90 -2.49 2.07
#